data_9cd7a7d1beffdfa5f3afe479debb1d92
#
_entry.id   9cd7a7d1beffdfa5f3afe479debb1d92
#
_cell.length_a   1.000
_cell.length_b   1.000
_cell.length_c   1.000
_cell.angle_alpha   90.00
_cell.angle_beta   90.00
_cell.angle_gamma   90.00
#
_symmetry.space_group_name_H-M   'P 1'
#
loop_
_entity.id
_entity.type
_entity.pdbx_description
1 polymer ?
#
loop_
_entity_poly.entity_id
_entity_poly.type
_entity_poly.pdbx_seq_one_letter_code
_entity_poly.pdbx_strand_id
1 'polypeptide(L)'
;MERLKTLSNDAASEPTWERIKARLEFLMCDKSMVSDDLIETRRAIYAQVGFADTMKRIMCLQEMDIRRPNMITAEQYRSIKAPTMVVWTSHDPTATPEEGRQIADMIPDSKFVVMNRCGHWPQFEDAEQFNRLHIEFLRTGKQDFSR
;
A
#
# COMPACT_ATOMS: atom_id res chain seq x y z
N MET A 1 6.31 -8.23 -8.25
CA MET A 1 5.55 -9.12 -7.32
C MET A 1 6.45 -10.15 -6.65
N GLU A 2 7.28 -10.90 -7.38
CA GLU A 2 8.19 -11.91 -6.81
C GLU A 2 9.11 -11.35 -5.72
N ARG A 3 9.72 -10.19 -5.96
CA ARG A 3 10.61 -9.54 -4.99
C ARG A 3 9.91 -9.20 -3.67
N LEU A 4 8.65 -8.75 -3.72
CA LEU A 4 7.86 -8.48 -2.50
C LEU A 4 7.64 -9.76 -1.69
N LYS A 5 7.26 -10.85 -2.36
CA LYS A 5 7.04 -12.17 -1.74
C LYS A 5 8.31 -12.67 -1.06
N THR A 6 9.45 -12.61 -1.76
CA THR A 6 10.75 -13.03 -1.22
C THR A 6 11.12 -12.22 0.02
N LEU A 7 11.17 -10.88 -0.09
CA LEU A 7 11.53 -10.02 1.03
C LEU A 7 10.59 -10.18 2.24
N SER A 8 9.29 -10.39 1.99
CA SER A 8 8.31 -10.57 3.07
C SER A 8 8.49 -11.91 3.79
N ASN A 9 8.68 -12.99 3.04
CA ASN A 9 8.89 -14.32 3.62
C ASN A 9 10.24 -14.42 4.34
N ASP A 10 11.31 -13.87 3.79
CA ASP A 10 12.63 -13.86 4.40
C ASP A 10 12.63 -13.10 5.72
N ALA A 11 12.04 -11.89 5.73
CA ALA A 11 11.92 -11.10 6.94
C ALA A 11 11.02 -11.75 8.01
N ALA A 12 9.99 -12.49 7.60
CA ALA A 12 9.10 -13.19 8.54
C ALA A 12 9.69 -14.50 9.07
N SER A 13 10.47 -15.22 8.26
CA SER A 13 11.11 -16.49 8.68
C SER A 13 12.27 -16.26 9.65
N GLU A 14 13.01 -15.17 9.46
CA GLU A 14 14.15 -14.80 10.30
C GLU A 14 14.23 -13.26 10.38
N PRO A 15 13.60 -12.64 11.39
CA PRO A 15 13.47 -11.18 11.49
C PRO A 15 14.76 -10.53 11.99
N THR A 16 15.84 -10.65 11.19
CA THR A 16 17.07 -9.91 11.43
C THR A 16 16.90 -8.44 11.08
N TRP A 17 17.78 -7.61 11.61
CA TRP A 17 17.83 -6.18 11.31
C TRP A 17 17.89 -5.91 9.80
N GLU A 18 18.80 -6.58 9.12
CA GLU A 18 19.07 -6.40 7.70
C GLU A 18 17.88 -6.81 6.83
N ARG A 19 17.21 -7.91 7.15
CA ARG A 19 16.03 -8.38 6.40
C ARG A 19 14.83 -7.46 6.58
N ILE A 20 14.59 -7.00 7.81
CA ILE A 20 13.54 -6.02 8.08
C ILE A 20 13.84 -4.70 7.38
N LYS A 21 15.07 -4.20 7.48
CA LYS A 21 15.52 -2.98 6.79
C LYS A 21 15.34 -3.10 5.28
N ALA A 22 15.82 -4.17 4.66
CA ALA A 22 15.72 -4.37 3.21
C ALA A 22 14.25 -4.39 2.73
N ARG A 23 13.36 -5.01 3.51
CA ARG A 23 11.93 -5.02 3.21
C ARG A 23 11.30 -3.63 3.32
N LEU A 24 11.65 -2.86 4.36
CA LEU A 24 11.14 -1.50 4.54
C LEU A 24 11.64 -0.56 3.44
N GLU A 25 12.95 -0.60 3.14
CA GLU A 25 13.56 0.20 2.07
C GLU A 25 12.97 -0.12 0.68
N PHE A 26 12.51 -1.35 0.47
CA PHE A 26 11.82 -1.71 -0.77
C PHE A 26 10.46 -1.00 -0.91
N LEU A 27 9.78 -0.74 0.19
CA LEU A 27 8.45 -0.14 0.20
C LEU A 27 8.48 1.40 0.19
N MET A 28 9.57 2.02 0.64
CA MET A 28 9.69 3.47 0.74
C MET A 28 10.28 4.10 -0.52
N CYS A 29 9.76 5.25 -0.91
CA CYS A 29 10.36 6.09 -1.94
C CYS A 29 11.69 6.68 -1.44
N ASP A 30 11.68 7.25 -0.24
CA ASP A 30 12.87 7.75 0.44
C ASP A 30 13.33 6.75 1.51
N LYS A 31 14.41 6.05 1.22
CA LYS A 31 14.98 5.04 2.13
C LYS A 31 15.53 5.63 3.43
N SER A 32 15.85 6.93 3.46
CA SER A 32 16.33 7.61 4.67
C SER A 32 15.26 7.69 5.76
N MET A 33 13.99 7.51 5.39
CA MET A 33 12.88 7.44 6.34
C MET A 33 12.80 6.12 7.11
N VAL A 34 13.57 5.12 6.72
CA VAL A 34 13.66 3.83 7.43
C VAL A 34 14.57 4.00 8.64
N SER A 35 14.00 4.50 9.73
CA SER A 35 14.71 4.72 11.00
C SER A 35 14.97 3.42 11.75
N ASP A 36 15.94 3.47 12.66
CA ASP A 36 16.26 2.35 13.55
C ASP A 36 15.06 1.94 14.41
N ASP A 37 14.30 2.91 14.90
CA ASP A 37 13.09 2.68 15.68
C ASP A 37 12.01 1.95 14.85
N LEU A 38 11.83 2.32 13.59
CA LEU A 38 10.90 1.64 12.71
C LEU A 38 11.33 0.19 12.44
N ILE A 39 12.64 -0.05 12.27
CA ILE A 39 13.18 -1.39 12.07
C ILE A 39 12.95 -2.24 13.32
N GLU A 40 13.29 -1.73 14.51
CA GLU A 40 13.09 -2.47 15.76
C GLU A 40 11.62 -2.75 16.05
N THR A 41 10.74 -1.80 15.84
CA THR A 41 9.30 -1.99 15.98
C THR A 41 8.81 -3.12 15.07
N ARG A 42 9.22 -3.12 13.82
CA ARG A 42 8.85 -4.18 12.87
C ARG A 42 9.48 -5.52 13.22
N ARG A 43 10.72 -5.54 13.68
CA ARG A 43 11.40 -6.75 14.14
C ARG A 43 10.66 -7.39 15.31
N ALA A 44 10.25 -6.60 16.29
CA ALA A 44 9.47 -7.09 17.43
C ALA A 44 8.12 -7.70 17.01
N ILE A 45 7.44 -7.11 16.02
CA ILE A 45 6.19 -7.65 15.47
C ILE A 45 6.47 -8.98 14.74
N TYR A 46 7.51 -9.05 13.93
CA TYR A 46 7.82 -10.22 13.10
C TYR A 46 8.36 -11.39 13.92
N ALA A 47 8.96 -11.12 15.09
CA ALA A 47 9.43 -12.13 16.03
C ALA A 47 8.30 -12.82 16.83
N GLN A 48 7.05 -12.37 16.70
CA GLN A 48 5.93 -12.99 17.41
C GLN A 48 5.66 -14.41 16.91
N VAL A 49 5.31 -15.28 17.84
CA VAL A 49 4.98 -16.68 17.54
C VAL A 49 3.84 -16.75 16.52
N GLY A 50 4.04 -17.53 15.46
CA GLY A 50 3.06 -17.71 14.38
C GLY A 50 3.07 -16.62 13.30
N PHE A 51 3.87 -15.56 13.45
CA PHE A 51 3.93 -14.50 12.44
C PHE A 51 4.42 -14.99 11.07
N ALA A 52 5.44 -15.85 11.04
CA ALA A 52 5.97 -16.42 9.81
C ALA A 52 4.90 -17.23 9.03
N ASP A 53 4.10 -18.04 9.74
CA ASP A 53 3.02 -18.81 9.13
C ASP A 53 1.89 -17.91 8.63
N THR A 54 1.57 -16.86 9.38
CA THR A 54 0.62 -15.83 8.94
C THR A 54 1.09 -15.14 7.68
N MET A 55 2.38 -14.75 7.62
CA MET A 55 2.97 -14.12 6.44
C MET A 55 2.88 -15.03 5.20
N LYS A 56 3.19 -16.31 5.33
CA LYS A 56 3.07 -17.29 4.23
C LYS A 56 1.63 -17.37 3.71
N ARG A 57 0.64 -17.37 4.60
CA ARG A 57 -0.78 -17.39 4.25
C ARG A 57 -1.23 -16.13 3.52
N ILE A 58 -0.66 -14.98 3.87
CA ILE A 58 -0.93 -13.71 3.19
C ILE A 58 -0.22 -13.67 1.82
N MET A 59 1.02 -14.11 1.76
CA MET A 59 1.83 -14.06 0.55
C MET A 59 1.36 -15.01 -0.55
N CYS A 60 0.51 -16.01 -0.26
CA CYS A 60 -0.12 -16.83 -1.30
C CYS A 60 -0.98 -15.96 -2.27
N LEU A 61 -1.49 -14.81 -1.82
CA LEU A 61 -2.22 -13.86 -2.67
C LEU A 61 -1.34 -13.19 -3.75
N GLN A 62 -0.02 -13.41 -3.73
CA GLN A 62 0.86 -13.04 -4.85
C GLN A 62 0.80 -14.04 -6.00
N GLU A 63 0.17 -15.19 -5.81
CA GLU A 63 -0.07 -16.22 -6.84
C GLU A 63 -1.39 -15.89 -7.56
N MET A 64 -1.31 -15.67 -8.88
CA MET A 64 -2.46 -15.17 -9.66
C MET A 64 -3.64 -16.15 -9.67
N ASP A 65 -3.37 -17.46 -9.61
CA ASP A 65 -4.43 -18.48 -9.58
C ASP A 65 -5.27 -18.41 -8.31
N ILE A 66 -4.63 -18.02 -7.18
CA ILE A 66 -5.31 -17.81 -5.90
C ILE A 66 -5.94 -16.42 -5.85
N ARG A 67 -5.25 -15.41 -6.37
CA ARG A 67 -5.69 -14.02 -6.30
C ARG A 67 -6.88 -13.72 -7.22
N ARG A 68 -6.84 -14.21 -8.46
CA ARG A 68 -7.83 -13.87 -9.50
C ARG A 68 -9.29 -14.11 -9.09
N PRO A 69 -9.67 -15.25 -8.48
CA PRO A 69 -11.04 -15.47 -8.04
C PRO A 69 -11.53 -14.50 -6.94
N ASN A 70 -10.60 -13.85 -6.25
CA ASN A 70 -10.86 -12.96 -5.13
C ASN A 70 -10.69 -11.47 -5.51
N MET A 71 -10.37 -11.16 -6.77
CA MET A 71 -10.28 -9.77 -7.24
C MET A 71 -11.68 -9.17 -7.44
N ILE A 72 -11.80 -7.89 -7.11
CA ILE A 72 -13.01 -7.12 -7.42
C ILE A 72 -13.16 -7.03 -8.95
N THR A 73 -14.35 -7.33 -9.45
CA THR A 73 -14.65 -7.26 -10.89
C THR A 73 -14.97 -5.83 -11.31
N ALA A 74 -14.87 -5.56 -12.62
CA ALA A 74 -15.26 -4.26 -13.17
C ALA A 74 -16.72 -3.90 -12.90
N GLU A 75 -17.61 -4.91 -12.84
CA GLU A 75 -19.03 -4.72 -12.51
C GLU A 75 -19.21 -4.28 -11.05
N GLN A 76 -18.45 -4.91 -10.13
CA GLN A 76 -18.46 -4.53 -8.72
C GLN A 76 -17.95 -3.10 -8.53
N TYR A 77 -16.87 -2.69 -9.22
CA TYR A 77 -16.40 -1.30 -9.19
C TYR A 77 -17.48 -0.32 -9.69
N ARG A 78 -18.16 -0.64 -10.80
CA ARG A 78 -19.24 0.21 -11.35
C ARG A 78 -20.47 0.27 -10.45
N SER A 79 -20.65 -0.68 -9.56
CA SER A 79 -21.78 -0.73 -8.62
C SER A 79 -21.58 0.15 -7.37
N ILE A 80 -20.38 0.68 -7.16
CA ILE A 80 -20.08 1.57 -6.02
C ILE A 80 -20.86 2.88 -6.19
N LYS A 81 -21.70 3.21 -5.20
CA LYS A 81 -22.54 4.42 -5.20
C LYS A 81 -22.04 5.50 -4.24
N ALA A 82 -21.14 5.13 -3.33
CA ALA A 82 -20.59 6.08 -2.39
C ALA A 82 -19.60 7.02 -3.09
N PRO A 83 -19.54 8.30 -2.72
CA PRO A 83 -18.42 9.16 -3.11
C PRO A 83 -17.09 8.47 -2.79
N THR A 84 -16.22 8.36 -3.77
CA THR A 84 -14.98 7.59 -3.64
C THR A 84 -13.76 8.42 -4.00
N MET A 85 -12.73 8.38 -3.16
CA MET A 85 -11.41 8.88 -3.48
C MET A 85 -10.43 7.71 -3.60
N VAL A 86 -9.79 7.59 -4.75
CA VAL A 86 -8.72 6.62 -4.99
C VAL A 86 -7.39 7.34 -4.86
N VAL A 87 -6.64 7.02 -3.81
CA VAL A 87 -5.32 7.58 -3.56
C VAL A 87 -4.25 6.58 -4.00
N TRP A 88 -3.32 7.05 -4.80
CA TRP A 88 -2.17 6.26 -5.27
C TRP A 88 -0.88 7.01 -4.99
N THR A 89 0.27 6.37 -5.25
CA THR A 89 1.58 6.99 -5.07
C THR A 89 2.44 6.84 -6.31
N SER A 90 3.32 7.79 -6.54
CA SER A 90 4.15 7.82 -7.74
C SER A 90 5.27 6.77 -7.76
N HIS A 91 5.63 6.19 -6.60
CA HIS A 91 6.75 5.27 -6.44
C HIS A 91 6.36 3.97 -5.73
N ASP A 92 5.09 3.55 -5.80
CA ASP A 92 4.69 2.25 -5.25
C ASP A 92 5.41 1.12 -6.04
N PRO A 93 6.24 0.29 -5.38
CA PRO A 93 6.96 -0.77 -6.05
C PRO A 93 6.06 -1.96 -6.41
N THR A 94 4.80 -1.96 -6.02
CA THR A 94 3.87 -3.08 -6.17
C THR A 94 2.82 -2.87 -7.24
N ALA A 95 2.46 -1.61 -7.53
CA ALA A 95 1.45 -1.26 -8.52
C ALA A 95 1.63 0.18 -9.02
N THR A 96 1.40 0.41 -10.31
CA THR A 96 1.62 1.70 -10.94
C THR A 96 0.44 2.67 -10.78
N PRO A 97 0.65 4.00 -10.89
CA PRO A 97 -0.44 4.98 -10.91
C PRO A 97 -1.47 4.71 -12.03
N GLU A 98 -1.04 4.16 -13.15
CA GLU A 98 -1.91 3.79 -14.28
C GLU A 98 -2.91 2.71 -13.89
N GLU A 99 -2.48 1.71 -13.10
CA GLU A 99 -3.37 0.68 -12.56
C GLU A 99 -4.40 1.29 -11.60
N GLY A 100 -3.97 2.21 -10.74
CA GLY A 100 -4.87 2.97 -9.86
C GLY A 100 -5.87 3.83 -10.63
N ARG A 101 -5.44 4.48 -11.72
CA ARG A 101 -6.30 5.25 -12.61
C ARG A 101 -7.37 4.37 -13.25
N GLN A 102 -7.00 3.20 -13.75
CA GLN A 102 -7.95 2.25 -14.34
C GLN A 102 -9.04 1.83 -13.33
N ILE A 103 -8.68 1.66 -12.06
CA ILE A 103 -9.65 1.38 -11.00
C ILE A 103 -10.59 2.58 -10.80
N ALA A 104 -10.03 3.78 -10.67
CA ALA A 104 -10.81 5.00 -10.48
C ALA A 104 -11.80 5.23 -11.62
N ASP A 105 -11.38 5.03 -12.85
CA ASP A 105 -12.21 5.23 -14.05
C ASP A 105 -13.41 4.26 -14.12
N MET A 106 -13.35 3.14 -13.41
CA MET A 106 -14.47 2.19 -13.29
C MET A 106 -15.51 2.60 -12.23
N ILE A 107 -15.13 3.43 -11.25
CA ILE A 107 -16.00 3.82 -10.13
C ILE A 107 -16.75 5.09 -10.49
N PRO A 108 -18.10 5.09 -10.52
CA PRO A 108 -18.86 6.32 -10.77
C PRO A 108 -18.54 7.40 -9.72
N ASP A 109 -18.42 8.65 -10.16
CA ASP A 109 -18.15 9.83 -9.31
C ASP A 109 -16.92 9.67 -8.39
N SER A 110 -15.89 8.95 -8.89
CA SER A 110 -14.64 8.80 -8.18
C SER A 110 -13.68 9.96 -8.45
N LYS A 111 -12.78 10.18 -7.51
CA LYS A 111 -11.64 11.09 -7.63
C LYS A 111 -10.34 10.33 -7.52
N PHE A 112 -9.41 10.60 -8.42
CA PHE A 112 -8.10 9.97 -8.42
C PHE A 112 -7.01 10.98 -8.05
N VAL A 113 -6.20 10.61 -7.06
CA VAL A 113 -5.10 11.44 -6.56
C VAL A 113 -3.82 10.63 -6.57
N VAL A 114 -2.74 11.23 -7.07
CA VAL A 114 -1.39 10.65 -6.97
C VAL A 114 -0.57 11.49 -6.00
N MET A 115 -0.14 10.88 -4.91
CA MET A 115 0.84 11.49 -4.00
C MET A 115 2.24 11.29 -4.58
N ASN A 116 2.90 12.41 -4.90
CA ASN A 116 4.23 12.41 -5.49
C ASN A 116 5.30 12.14 -4.44
N ARG A 117 6.40 11.50 -4.86
CA ARG A 117 7.54 11.17 -4.00
C ARG A 117 7.18 10.30 -2.79
N CYS A 118 6.13 9.51 -2.92
CA CYS A 118 5.71 8.51 -1.93
C CYS A 118 5.79 7.11 -2.55
N GLY A 119 6.19 6.15 -1.75
CA GLY A 119 6.18 4.72 -2.05
C GLY A 119 4.88 4.06 -1.56
N HIS A 120 5.00 2.89 -0.94
CA HIS A 120 3.85 2.08 -0.52
C HIS A 120 3.16 2.58 0.77
N TRP A 121 3.79 3.47 1.53
CA TRP A 121 3.27 3.98 2.80
C TRP A 121 3.10 5.50 2.82
N PRO A 122 2.24 6.07 1.96
CA PRO A 122 2.06 7.52 1.88
C PRO A 122 1.63 8.17 3.21
N GLN A 123 0.88 7.44 4.04
CA GLN A 123 0.48 7.89 5.38
C GLN A 123 1.67 8.05 6.34
N PHE A 124 2.80 7.44 6.03
CA PHE A 124 4.05 7.57 6.78
C PHE A 124 5.03 8.51 6.07
N GLU A 125 5.14 8.40 4.73
CA GLU A 125 6.10 9.15 3.93
C GLU A 125 5.72 10.62 3.75
N ASP A 126 4.42 10.94 3.69
CA ASP A 126 3.89 12.30 3.68
C ASP A 126 2.56 12.35 4.45
N ALA A 127 2.65 12.23 5.77
CA ALA A 127 1.50 12.20 6.66
C ALA A 127 0.67 13.50 6.59
N GLU A 128 1.28 14.64 6.36
CA GLU A 128 0.60 15.92 6.26
C GLU A 128 -0.32 15.95 5.02
N GLN A 129 0.22 15.65 3.85
CA GLN A 129 -0.56 15.60 2.62
C GLN A 129 -1.62 14.50 2.70
N PHE A 130 -1.27 13.30 3.18
CA PHE A 130 -2.20 12.19 3.33
C PHE A 130 -3.40 12.57 4.21
N ASN A 131 -3.15 13.12 5.38
CA ASN A 131 -4.21 13.52 6.31
C ASN A 131 -5.06 14.65 5.75
N ARG A 132 -4.46 15.67 5.14
CA ARG A 132 -5.18 16.78 4.51
C ARG A 132 -6.15 16.27 3.43
N LEU A 133 -5.69 15.41 2.51
CA LEU A 133 -6.52 14.83 1.46
C LEU A 133 -7.74 14.08 2.02
N HIS A 134 -7.52 13.25 3.04
CA HIS A 134 -8.59 12.45 3.63
C HIS A 134 -9.58 13.30 4.43
N ILE A 135 -9.09 14.25 5.23
CA ILE A 135 -9.95 15.16 6.02
C ILE A 135 -10.82 16.01 5.09
N GLU A 136 -10.23 16.56 4.04
CA GLU A 136 -10.94 17.37 3.06
C GLU A 136 -12.01 16.56 2.33
N PHE A 137 -11.67 15.37 1.83
CA PHE A 137 -12.62 14.48 1.19
C PHE A 137 -13.77 14.08 2.12
N LEU A 138 -13.48 13.70 3.36
CA LEU A 138 -14.51 13.30 4.33
C LEU A 138 -15.45 14.45 4.72
N ARG A 139 -14.97 15.69 4.70
CA ARG A 139 -15.79 16.87 5.04
C ARG A 139 -16.68 17.32 3.88
N THR A 140 -16.22 17.18 2.66
CA THR A 140 -16.88 17.79 1.50
C THR A 140 -17.54 16.79 0.55
N GLY A 141 -17.13 15.52 0.63
CA GLY A 141 -17.45 14.49 -0.37
C GLY A 141 -16.95 14.86 -1.78
N LYS A 142 -16.30 16.02 -1.92
CA LYS A 142 -15.73 16.57 -3.15
C LYS A 142 -14.41 17.22 -2.79
N GLN A 143 -13.40 16.99 -3.60
CA GLN A 143 -12.15 17.73 -3.48
C GLN A 143 -12.13 18.84 -4.52
N ASP A 144 -11.88 20.04 -4.07
CA ASP A 144 -11.43 21.14 -4.92
C ASP A 144 -9.91 21.25 -4.78
N PHE A 145 -9.16 20.59 -5.68
CA PHE A 145 -7.70 20.64 -5.75
C PHE A 145 -7.18 21.88 -6.49
N SER A 146 -7.97 22.94 -6.60
CA SER A 146 -7.63 24.18 -7.30
C SER A 146 -6.77 25.13 -6.47
N ARG A 147 -5.88 24.61 -5.60
CA ARG A 147 -4.86 25.45 -4.92
C ARG A 147 -3.49 24.83 -4.92
#